data_d211b21f0aa6f8936a70c460b3f218a2
#
_entry.id   d211b21f0aa6f8936a70c460b3f218a2
#
_cell.length_a   1.000
_cell.length_b   1.000
_cell.length_c   1.000
_cell.angle_alpha   90.00
_cell.angle_beta   90.00
_cell.angle_gamma   90.00
#
_symmetry.space_group_name_H-M   'P 1'
#
loop_
_entity.id
_entity.type
_entity.pdbx_description
1 polymer ?
#
loop_
_entity_poly.entity_id
_entity_poly.type
_entity_poly.pdbx_seq_one_letter_code
_entity_poly.pdbx_strand_id
1 'polypeptide(L)'
;MSNERNQKPSREEAEAAVRTLIAWAGDDPSREGLLETPKRVVKSYEEFYEGYDKDPKEILSKVFEEIEGYDEIVLVKDIPLQSHCEHHMVPIIGCLPA
;
A
#
# COMPACT_ATOMS: atom_id res chain seq x y z
N MET A 1 -14.73 -20.19 -6.17
CA MET A 1 -13.31 -19.84 -6.35
C MET A 1 -13.13 -18.35 -6.53
N SER A 2 -13.87 -17.71 -7.43
CA SER A 2 -13.74 -16.27 -7.62
C SER A 2 -14.10 -15.47 -6.37
N ASN A 3 -15.06 -15.97 -5.58
CA ASN A 3 -15.45 -15.33 -4.34
C ASN A 3 -14.31 -15.30 -3.31
N GLU A 4 -13.53 -16.36 -3.27
CA GLU A 4 -12.40 -16.44 -2.35
C GLU A 4 -11.33 -15.39 -2.68
N ARG A 5 -11.08 -15.15 -3.97
CA ARG A 5 -10.13 -14.13 -4.40
C ARG A 5 -10.61 -12.72 -4.09
N ASN A 6 -11.92 -12.52 -4.07
CA ASN A 6 -12.51 -11.22 -3.80
C ASN A 6 -12.71 -10.95 -2.31
N GLN A 7 -12.59 -12.00 -1.50
CA GLN A 7 -12.70 -11.84 -0.06
C GLN A 7 -11.37 -11.38 0.52
N LYS A 8 -11.41 -10.21 1.11
CA LYS A 8 -10.25 -9.66 1.77
C LYS A 8 -10.11 -10.29 3.16
N PRO A 9 -8.94 -10.84 3.51
CA PRO A 9 -8.72 -11.35 4.86
C PRO A 9 -8.91 -10.26 5.91
N SER A 10 -9.21 -10.68 7.12
CA SER A 10 -9.36 -9.75 8.23
C SER A 10 -8.01 -9.20 8.66
N ARG A 11 -8.05 -8.11 9.42
CA ARG A 11 -6.84 -7.53 10.00
C ARG A 11 -6.15 -8.52 10.92
N GLU A 12 -6.93 -9.26 11.69
CA GLU A 12 -6.40 -10.27 12.62
C GLU A 12 -5.66 -11.39 11.88
N GLU A 13 -6.20 -11.81 10.76
CA GLU A 13 -5.53 -12.81 9.91
C GLU A 13 -4.21 -12.29 9.36
N ALA A 14 -4.19 -11.05 8.93
CA ALA A 14 -2.97 -10.43 8.42
C ALA A 14 -1.92 -10.31 9.51
N GLU A 15 -2.31 -9.90 10.71
CA GLU A 15 -1.39 -9.79 11.84
C GLU A 15 -0.84 -11.16 12.25
N ALA A 16 -1.68 -12.19 12.23
CA ALA A 16 -1.23 -13.55 12.50
C ALA A 16 -0.20 -14.04 11.48
N ALA A 17 -0.38 -13.67 10.22
CA ALA A 17 0.57 -14.01 9.17
C ALA A 17 1.93 -13.35 9.42
N VAL A 18 1.95 -12.11 9.89
CA VAL A 18 3.19 -11.42 10.25
C VAL A 18 3.90 -12.15 11.40
N ARG A 19 3.16 -12.56 12.41
CA ARG A 19 3.74 -13.35 13.52
C ARG A 19 4.39 -14.63 13.00
N THR A 20 3.71 -15.29 12.08
CA THR A 20 4.24 -16.51 11.46
C THR A 20 5.55 -16.24 10.72
N LEU A 21 5.61 -15.14 9.98
CA LEU A 21 6.83 -14.77 9.25
C LEU A 21 7.97 -14.44 10.20
N ILE A 22 7.70 -13.75 11.29
CA ILE A 22 8.71 -13.44 12.30
C ILE A 22 9.29 -14.72 12.88
N ALA A 23 8.43 -15.66 13.24
CA ALA A 23 8.85 -16.95 13.79
C ALA A 23 9.65 -17.74 12.76
N TRP A 24 9.20 -17.75 11.52
CA TRP A 24 9.89 -18.44 10.44
C TRP A 24 11.29 -17.87 10.22
N ALA A 25 11.44 -16.56 10.35
CA ALA A 25 12.73 -15.90 10.20
C ALA A 25 13.71 -16.18 11.34
N GLY A 26 13.23 -16.80 12.42
CA GLY A 26 14.08 -17.18 13.54
C GLY A 26 14.00 -16.28 14.75
N ASP A 27 13.10 -15.31 14.76
CA ASP A 27 12.90 -14.44 15.91
C ASP A 27 11.67 -14.88 16.71
N ASP A 28 11.51 -14.35 17.91
CA ASP A 28 10.41 -14.67 18.79
C ASP A 28 9.35 -13.57 18.74
N PRO A 29 8.19 -13.84 18.14
CA PRO A 29 7.14 -12.82 18.02
C PRO A 29 6.53 -12.43 19.38
N SER A 30 6.77 -13.21 20.43
CA SER A 30 6.24 -12.91 21.76
C SER A 30 7.16 -12.03 22.60
N ARG A 31 8.39 -11.77 22.16
CA ARG A 31 9.27 -10.89 22.92
C ARG A 31 8.78 -9.44 22.87
N GLU A 32 9.08 -8.68 23.90
CA GLU A 32 8.54 -7.33 24.08
C GLU A 32 8.74 -6.42 22.86
N GLY A 33 9.91 -6.47 22.25
CA GLY A 33 10.21 -5.63 21.10
C GLY A 33 9.40 -5.94 19.84
N LEU A 34 8.77 -7.12 19.78
CA LEU A 34 8.01 -7.56 18.61
C LEU A 34 6.51 -7.72 18.86
N LEU A 35 6.03 -7.47 20.08
CA LEU A 35 4.62 -7.64 20.41
C LEU A 35 3.70 -6.80 19.52
N GLU A 36 4.09 -5.57 19.23
CA GLU A 36 3.29 -4.65 18.44
C GLU A 36 3.66 -4.68 16.95
N THR A 37 4.71 -5.42 16.58
CA THR A 37 5.19 -5.42 15.20
C THR A 37 4.16 -5.91 14.19
N PRO A 38 3.40 -6.99 14.44
CA PRO A 38 2.37 -7.40 13.48
C PRO A 38 1.36 -6.29 13.20
N LYS A 39 0.92 -5.60 14.23
CA LYS A 39 -0.02 -4.49 14.09
C LYS A 39 0.57 -3.35 13.29
N ARG A 40 1.83 -3.01 13.55
CA ARG A 40 2.52 -1.93 12.84
C ARG A 40 2.76 -2.27 11.38
N VAL A 41 3.14 -3.52 11.08
CA VAL A 41 3.36 -3.96 9.71
C VAL A 41 2.06 -3.91 8.92
N VAL A 42 0.98 -4.43 9.47
CA VAL A 42 -0.33 -4.40 8.81
C VAL A 42 -0.77 -2.96 8.57
N LYS A 43 -0.58 -2.08 9.54
CA LYS A 43 -0.91 -0.68 9.39
C LYS A 43 -0.09 -0.02 8.28
N SER A 44 1.19 -0.33 8.20
CA SER A 44 2.03 0.22 7.13
C SER A 44 1.57 -0.24 5.77
N TYR A 45 1.09 -1.48 5.64
CA TYR A 45 0.57 -2.00 4.39
C TYR A 45 -0.74 -1.30 3.99
N GLU A 46 -1.56 -0.90 4.94
CA GLU A 46 -2.73 -0.10 4.63
C GLU A 46 -2.34 1.18 3.90
N GLU A 47 -1.28 1.83 4.35
CA GLU A 47 -0.79 3.04 3.71
C GLU A 47 -0.13 2.76 2.35
N PHE A 48 0.71 1.74 2.30
CA PHE A 48 1.45 1.41 1.06
C PHE A 48 0.53 0.95 -0.05
N TYR A 49 -0.54 0.24 0.28
CA TYR A 49 -1.46 -0.31 -0.71
C TYR A 49 -2.79 0.44 -0.78
N GLU A 50 -2.87 1.63 -0.22
CA GLU A 50 -4.12 2.40 -0.23
C GLU A 50 -4.62 2.71 -1.65
N GLY A 51 -3.73 2.69 -2.62
CA GLY A 51 -4.11 2.88 -4.02
C GLY A 51 -5.13 1.87 -4.53
N TYR A 52 -5.15 0.66 -3.97
CA TYR A 52 -6.14 -0.35 -4.36
C TYR A 52 -7.57 0.04 -3.98
N ASP A 53 -7.72 0.92 -2.99
CA ASP A 53 -9.02 1.40 -2.54
C ASP A 53 -9.43 2.69 -3.24
N LYS A 54 -8.60 3.21 -4.12
CA LYS A 54 -8.84 4.45 -4.84
C LYS A 54 -9.38 4.16 -6.24
N ASP A 55 -10.28 5.00 -6.70
CA ASP A 55 -10.78 4.92 -8.06
C ASP A 55 -10.01 5.93 -8.93
N PRO A 56 -9.20 5.44 -9.89
CA PRO A 56 -8.46 6.33 -10.77
C PRO A 56 -9.35 7.32 -11.52
N LYS A 57 -10.56 6.92 -11.86
CA LYS A 57 -11.49 7.78 -12.59
C LYS A 57 -11.92 8.97 -11.76
N GLU A 58 -12.16 8.78 -10.46
CA GLU A 58 -12.51 9.88 -9.57
C GLU A 58 -11.36 10.86 -9.42
N ILE A 59 -10.15 10.34 -9.25
CA ILE A 59 -8.96 11.17 -9.09
C ILE A 59 -8.73 11.99 -10.36
N LEU A 60 -8.80 11.36 -11.52
CA LEU A 60 -8.58 12.03 -12.79
C LEU A 60 -9.69 13.01 -13.12
N SER A 61 -10.93 12.72 -12.73
CA SER A 61 -12.05 13.63 -12.87
C SER A 61 -11.80 14.97 -12.21
N LYS A 62 -11.28 14.94 -10.99
CA LYS A 62 -10.96 16.17 -10.25
C LYS A 62 -9.87 16.97 -10.95
N VAL A 63 -8.85 16.28 -11.43
CA VAL A 63 -7.75 16.93 -12.15
C VAL A 63 -8.26 17.58 -13.42
N PHE A 64 -9.10 16.88 -14.18
CA PHE A 64 -9.66 17.42 -15.42
C PHE A 64 -10.58 18.60 -15.18
N GLU A 65 -11.33 18.61 -14.11
CA GLU A 65 -12.16 19.75 -13.74
C GLU A 65 -11.32 20.99 -13.44
N GLU A 66 -10.21 20.81 -12.76
CA GLU A 66 -9.31 21.90 -12.40
C GLU A 66 -8.58 22.47 -13.61
N ILE A 67 -8.34 21.66 -14.63
CA ILE A 67 -7.58 22.07 -15.81
C ILE A 67 -8.45 22.21 -17.05
N GLU A 68 -9.76 22.26 -16.88
CA GLU A 68 -10.69 22.44 -17.99
C GLU A 68 -10.37 23.72 -18.75
N GLY A 69 -10.32 23.61 -20.08
CA GLY A 69 -9.97 24.72 -20.94
C GLY A 69 -8.52 24.78 -21.34
N TYR A 70 -7.67 23.99 -20.73
CA TYR A 70 -6.28 23.89 -21.15
C TYR A 70 -6.15 22.86 -22.27
N ASP A 71 -5.57 23.26 -23.36
CA ASP A 71 -5.29 22.38 -24.50
C ASP A 71 -3.79 22.18 -24.72
N GLU A 72 -2.98 22.56 -23.75
CA GLU A 72 -1.54 22.38 -23.78
C GLU A 72 -1.14 21.25 -22.84
N ILE A 73 0.15 20.91 -22.86
CA ILE A 73 0.71 19.88 -21.98
C ILE A 73 0.57 20.31 -20.53
N VAL A 74 -0.04 19.45 -19.73
CA VAL A 74 -0.13 19.67 -18.28
C VAL A 74 1.03 18.95 -17.62
N LEU A 75 1.83 19.70 -16.85
CA LEU A 75 2.99 19.17 -16.16
C LEU A 75 2.74 19.13 -14.66
N VAL A 76 2.89 17.94 -14.07
CA VAL A 76 2.80 17.77 -12.62
C VAL A 76 4.17 17.39 -12.10
N LYS A 77 4.65 18.13 -11.09
CA LYS A 77 5.98 17.95 -10.51
C LYS A 77 5.90 17.34 -9.12
N ASP A 78 6.99 16.70 -8.71
CA ASP A 78 7.18 16.23 -7.34
C ASP A 78 6.05 15.34 -6.85
N ILE A 79 5.62 14.42 -7.71
CA ILE A 79 4.57 13.46 -7.36
C ILE A 79 5.15 12.41 -6.41
N PRO A 80 4.64 12.30 -5.17
CA PRO A 80 5.09 11.24 -4.28
C PRO A 80 4.70 9.88 -4.85
N LEU A 81 5.62 8.95 -4.78
CA LEU A 81 5.45 7.61 -5.34
C LEU A 81 5.63 6.57 -4.25
N GLN A 82 4.65 5.69 -4.11
CA GLN A 82 4.73 4.53 -3.22
C GLN A 82 4.27 3.31 -4.00
N SER A 83 5.12 2.32 -4.04
CA SER A 83 4.84 1.08 -4.76
C SER A 83 5.52 -0.09 -4.05
N HIS A 84 5.22 -1.30 -4.49
CA HIS A 84 5.85 -2.50 -3.95
C HIS A 84 6.40 -3.35 -5.07
N CYS A 85 7.54 -3.96 -4.80
CA CYS A 85 8.13 -4.94 -5.70
C CYS A 85 7.28 -6.21 -5.71
N GLU A 86 6.94 -6.70 -6.90
CA GLU A 86 6.18 -7.93 -7.03
C GLU A 86 6.92 -9.15 -6.48
N HIS A 87 8.25 -9.14 -6.55
CA HIS A 87 9.07 -10.28 -6.12
C HIS A 87 9.09 -10.47 -4.60
N HIS A 88 9.22 -9.41 -3.85
CA HIS A 88 9.51 -9.49 -2.42
C HIS A 88 8.59 -8.65 -1.55
N MET A 89 7.64 -7.95 -2.14
CA MET A 89 6.74 -7.05 -1.42
C MET A 89 7.50 -5.97 -0.63
N VAL A 90 8.67 -5.59 -1.13
CA VAL A 90 9.44 -4.52 -0.51
C VAL A 90 8.95 -3.17 -1.02
N PRO A 91 8.74 -2.20 -0.13
CA PRO A 91 8.24 -0.90 -0.56
C PRO A 91 9.27 -0.13 -1.39
N ILE A 92 8.77 0.54 -2.41
CA ILE A 92 9.54 1.46 -3.24
C ILE A 92 8.94 2.83 -3.02
N ILE A 93 9.70 3.73 -2.43
CA ILE A 93 9.24 5.07 -2.09
C ILE A 93 10.11 6.08 -2.83
N GLY A 94 9.45 7.05 -3.42
CA GLY A 94 10.16 8.05 -4.18
C GLY A 94 9.26 9.21 -4.59
N CYS A 95 9.79 9.97 -5.51
CA CYS A 95 9.10 11.14 -6.04
C CYS A 95 9.46 11.25 -7.52
N LEU A 96 8.46 11.49 -8.36
CA LEU A 96 8.71 11.68 -9.78
C LEU A 96 9.17 13.12 -10.00
N PRO A 97 10.40 13.33 -10.49
CA PRO A 97 10.86 14.68 -10.83
C PRO A 97 10.13 15.20 -12.06
N ALA A 98 10.13 16.50 -12.19
CA ALA A 98 9.49 17.16 -13.34
C ALA A 98 10.21 16.84 -14.65
#